data_ee9230da0835d5dc61b9a791d3cbe187
#
_entry.id   ee9230da0835d5dc61b9a791d3cbe187
#
_cell.length_a   1.000
_cell.length_b   1.000
_cell.length_c   1.000
_cell.angle_alpha   90.00
_cell.angle_beta   90.00
_cell.angle_gamma   90.00
#
_symmetry.space_group_name_H-M   'P 1'
#
loop_
_entity.id
_entity.type
_entity.pdbx_description
1 polymer ?
#
loop_
_entity_poly.entity_id
_entity_poly.type
_entity_poly.pdbx_seq_one_letter_code
_entity_poly.pdbx_strand_id
1 'polypeptide(L)'
;MVKVMLKHLFGDNALVKILDFFLENRFWDYTKTDVARESEVSRVQLYRIWNILEKLEIVKPSRKIGATVLYKANTDSPIFKKLSELSLEIATKTNEDAIKEEEKITVPIEA
;
A
#
# COMPACT_ATOMS: atom_id res chain seq x y z
N MET A 1 -13.07 9.88 1.53
CA MET A 1 -11.92 9.21 2.13
C MET A 1 -10.78 9.09 1.14
N VAL A 2 -9.61 9.48 1.55
CA VAL A 2 -8.44 9.42 0.68
C VAL A 2 -7.92 7.99 0.67
N LYS A 3 -7.83 7.40 -0.49
CA LYS A 3 -7.31 6.05 -0.64
C LYS A 3 -5.83 6.11 -0.97
N VAL A 4 -5.03 5.34 -0.23
CA VAL A 4 -3.59 5.28 -0.44
C VAL A 4 -3.33 4.45 -1.70
N MET A 5 -2.62 5.03 -2.67
CA MET A 5 -2.42 4.35 -3.95
C MET A 5 -1.08 4.66 -4.58
N LEU A 6 -0.11 3.80 -4.32
CA LEU A 6 1.17 3.89 -5.00
C LEU A 6 1.05 3.52 -6.48
N LYS A 7 -0.02 2.83 -6.85
CA LYS A 7 -0.19 2.40 -8.25
C LYS A 7 -0.30 3.56 -9.23
N HIS A 8 -0.67 4.75 -8.76
CA HIS A 8 -0.72 5.93 -9.62
C HIS A 8 0.66 6.35 -10.09
N LEU A 9 1.70 6.01 -9.35
CA LEU A 9 3.07 6.34 -9.70
C LEU A 9 3.83 5.15 -10.29
N PHE A 10 3.69 3.99 -9.67
CA PHE A 10 4.51 2.82 -10.00
C PHE A 10 3.80 1.78 -10.86
N GLY A 11 2.54 2.00 -11.19
CA GLY A 11 1.78 1.04 -11.96
C GLY A 11 1.12 -0.03 -11.10
N ASP A 12 0.31 -0.85 -11.75
CA ASP A 12 -0.49 -1.88 -11.08
C ASP A 12 0.19 -3.24 -11.24
N ASN A 13 1.03 -3.59 -10.29
CA ASN A 13 1.75 -4.86 -10.28
C ASN A 13 1.69 -5.48 -8.87
N ALA A 14 2.16 -6.72 -8.76
CA ALA A 14 2.05 -7.48 -7.52
C ALA A 14 2.68 -6.77 -6.33
N LEU A 15 3.88 -6.23 -6.50
CA LEU A 15 4.57 -5.55 -5.41
C LEU A 15 3.77 -4.34 -4.93
N VAL A 16 3.30 -3.52 -5.86
CA VAL A 16 2.53 -2.32 -5.54
C VAL A 16 1.20 -2.67 -4.87
N LYS A 17 0.53 -3.71 -5.33
CA LYS A 17 -0.71 -4.17 -4.70
C LYS A 17 -0.50 -4.54 -3.23
N ILE A 18 0.60 -5.23 -2.95
CA ILE A 18 0.92 -5.63 -1.57
C ILE A 18 1.32 -4.42 -0.73
N LEU A 19 2.11 -3.51 -1.27
CA LEU A 19 2.49 -2.29 -0.56
C LEU A 19 1.26 -1.44 -0.23
N ASP A 20 0.37 -1.24 -1.19
CA ASP A 20 -0.86 -0.50 -0.95
C ASP A 20 -1.73 -1.17 0.10
N PHE A 21 -1.80 -2.51 0.09
CA PHE A 21 -2.53 -3.25 1.11
C PHE A 21 -2.03 -2.92 2.51
N PHE A 22 -0.72 -2.98 2.73
CA PHE A 22 -0.16 -2.71 4.06
C PHE A 22 -0.25 -1.23 4.44
N LEU A 23 -0.18 -0.34 3.49
CA LEU A 23 -0.36 1.08 3.75
C LEU A 23 -1.79 1.40 4.18
N GLU A 24 -2.77 0.74 3.58
CA GLU A 24 -4.17 0.92 3.95
C GLU A 24 -4.57 0.17 5.22
N ASN A 25 -3.91 -0.94 5.52
CA ASN A 25 -4.27 -1.84 6.62
C ASN A 25 -3.16 -1.97 7.65
N ARG A 26 -2.58 -0.86 8.03
CA ARG A 26 -1.38 -0.83 8.87
C ARG A 26 -1.58 -1.24 10.32
N PHE A 27 -2.80 -1.27 10.79
CA PHE A 27 -3.07 -1.53 12.20
C PHE A 27 -3.39 -2.98 12.52
N TRP A 28 -3.54 -3.81 11.52
CA TRP A 28 -3.96 -5.20 11.70
C TRP A 28 -2.88 -6.15 11.23
N ASP A 29 -2.92 -7.38 11.74
CA ASP A 29 -2.00 -8.41 11.29
C ASP A 29 -2.70 -9.43 10.40
N TYR A 30 -1.93 -10.06 9.52
CA TYR A 30 -2.45 -10.96 8.50
C TYR A 30 -1.49 -12.11 8.24
N THR A 31 -2.03 -13.26 7.87
CA THR A 31 -1.22 -14.35 7.35
C THR A 31 -0.80 -14.00 5.92
N LYS A 32 0.24 -14.67 5.42
CA LYS A 32 0.62 -14.48 4.01
C LYS A 32 -0.51 -14.82 3.06
N THR A 33 -1.29 -15.86 3.40
CA THR A 33 -2.46 -16.25 2.60
C THR A 33 -3.49 -15.12 2.55
N ASP A 34 -3.75 -14.48 3.68
CA ASP A 34 -4.67 -13.35 3.75
C ASP A 34 -4.18 -12.19 2.89
N VAL A 35 -2.88 -11.89 2.97
CA VAL A 35 -2.30 -10.81 2.17
C VAL A 35 -2.47 -11.08 0.69
N ALA A 36 -2.17 -12.31 0.25
CA ALA A 36 -2.31 -12.67 -1.17
C ALA A 36 -3.75 -12.51 -1.63
N ARG A 37 -4.69 -13.02 -0.85
CA ARG A 37 -6.11 -12.95 -1.20
C ARG A 37 -6.61 -11.52 -1.26
N GLU A 38 -6.31 -10.73 -0.24
CA GLU A 38 -6.80 -9.36 -0.15
C GLU A 38 -6.13 -8.43 -1.15
N SER A 39 -4.89 -8.71 -1.50
CA SER A 39 -4.16 -7.93 -2.50
C SER A 39 -4.44 -8.41 -3.93
N GLU A 40 -5.15 -9.51 -4.07
CA GLU A 40 -5.44 -10.10 -5.39
C GLU A 40 -4.17 -10.48 -6.16
N VAL A 41 -3.21 -11.06 -5.45
CA VAL A 41 -1.99 -11.59 -6.05
C VAL A 41 -1.92 -13.08 -5.80
N SER A 42 -1.24 -13.81 -6.66
CA SER A 42 -1.06 -15.24 -6.46
C SER A 42 -0.09 -15.50 -5.31
N ARG A 43 -0.19 -16.68 -4.71
CA ARG A 43 0.74 -17.06 -3.64
C ARG A 43 2.18 -17.12 -4.15
N VAL A 44 2.37 -17.55 -5.39
CA VAL A 44 3.70 -17.61 -6.01
C VAL A 44 4.29 -16.20 -6.11
N GLN A 45 3.50 -15.23 -6.57
CA GLN A 45 3.95 -13.85 -6.66
C GLN A 45 4.26 -13.29 -5.27
N LEU A 46 3.42 -13.57 -4.30
CA LEU A 46 3.63 -13.11 -2.94
C LEU A 46 4.95 -13.63 -2.38
N TYR A 47 5.20 -14.95 -2.50
CA TYR A 47 6.42 -15.53 -1.96
C TYR A 47 7.69 -15.00 -2.63
N ARG A 48 7.61 -14.67 -3.91
CA ARG A 48 8.75 -14.05 -4.61
C ARG A 48 9.06 -12.66 -4.08
N ILE A 49 8.04 -11.94 -3.64
CA ILE A 49 8.16 -10.57 -3.18
C ILE A 49 8.48 -10.49 -1.69
N TRP A 50 8.07 -11.49 -0.93
CA TRP A 50 8.08 -11.43 0.54
C TRP A 50 9.45 -11.11 1.12
N ASN A 51 10.50 -11.69 0.56
CA ASN A 51 11.86 -11.47 1.08
C ASN A 51 12.26 -10.00 1.06
N ILE A 52 11.88 -9.28 0.01
CA ILE A 52 12.23 -7.86 -0.08
C ILE A 52 11.43 -7.04 0.94
N LEU A 53 10.20 -7.43 1.20
CA LEU A 53 9.38 -6.75 2.21
C LEU A 53 9.99 -6.89 3.60
N GLU A 54 10.47 -8.07 3.95
CA GLU A 54 11.11 -8.30 5.22
C GLU A 54 12.48 -7.64 5.30
N LYS A 55 13.27 -7.75 4.24
CA LYS A 55 14.61 -7.15 4.18
C LYS A 55 14.57 -5.65 4.34
N LEU A 56 13.60 -5.00 3.71
CA LEU A 56 13.44 -3.54 3.82
C LEU A 56 12.62 -3.14 5.05
N GLU A 57 12.27 -4.09 5.89
CA GLU A 57 11.52 -3.84 7.11
C GLU A 57 10.18 -3.15 6.88
N ILE A 58 9.56 -3.47 5.76
CA ILE A 58 8.22 -2.94 5.45
C ILE A 58 7.17 -3.68 6.25
N VAL A 59 7.40 -4.97 6.49
CA VAL A 59 6.54 -5.81 7.33
C VAL A 59 7.35 -6.44 8.43
N LYS A 60 6.69 -6.84 9.50
CA LYS A 60 7.32 -7.56 10.60
C LYS A 60 6.38 -8.63 11.14
N PRO A 61 6.90 -9.71 11.72
CA PRO A 61 6.06 -10.67 12.42
C PRO A 61 5.33 -9.97 13.57
N SER A 62 4.07 -10.29 13.74
CA SER A 62 3.25 -9.74 14.82
C SER A 62 3.07 -10.77 15.94
N ARG A 63 2.53 -11.93 15.57
CA ARG A 63 2.27 -13.00 16.54
C ARG A 63 2.18 -14.32 15.81
N LYS A 64 2.12 -15.38 16.57
CA LYS A 64 2.03 -16.73 16.04
C LYS A 64 0.82 -17.42 16.64
N ILE A 65 0.01 -18.01 15.78
CA ILE A 65 -1.13 -18.81 16.18
C ILE A 65 -0.89 -20.23 15.68
N GLY A 66 -0.62 -21.15 16.62
CA GLY A 66 -0.18 -22.49 16.22
C GLY A 66 1.12 -22.41 15.45
N ALA A 67 1.16 -22.96 14.24
CA ALA A 67 2.33 -22.90 13.37
C ALA A 67 2.29 -21.73 12.42
N THR A 68 1.22 -20.91 12.47
CA THR A 68 1.00 -19.83 11.53
C THR A 68 1.50 -18.50 12.09
N VAL A 69 2.34 -17.82 11.33
CA VAL A 69 2.84 -16.49 11.71
C VAL A 69 1.96 -15.44 11.03
N LEU A 70 1.56 -14.45 11.82
CA LEU A 70 0.85 -13.27 11.28
C LEU A 70 1.85 -12.13 11.18
N TYR A 71 1.66 -11.31 10.16
CA TYR A 71 2.54 -10.18 9.87
C TYR A 71 1.75 -8.89 9.83
N LYS A 72 2.40 -7.80 10.15
CA LYS A 72 1.78 -6.48 10.08
C LYS A 72 2.76 -5.49 9.48
N ALA A 73 2.23 -4.34 9.04
CA ALA A 73 3.05 -3.25 8.58
C ALA A 73 3.98 -2.80 9.70
N ASN A 74 5.24 -2.58 9.37
CA ASN A 74 6.22 -2.09 10.33
C ASN A 74 6.22 -0.57 10.32
N THR A 75 5.30 0.02 11.06
CA THR A 75 5.10 1.46 11.07
C THR A 75 6.28 2.25 11.65
N ASP A 76 7.19 1.57 12.33
CA ASP A 76 8.40 2.21 12.86
C ASP A 76 9.55 2.24 11.85
N SER A 77 9.44 1.46 10.78
CA SER A 77 10.48 1.40 9.77
C SER A 77 10.61 2.72 9.01
N PRO A 78 11.83 3.25 8.87
CA PRO A 78 12.02 4.46 8.06
C PRO A 78 11.53 4.32 6.63
N ILE A 79 11.74 3.17 6.02
CA ILE A 79 11.26 2.93 4.66
C ILE A 79 9.74 2.93 4.59
N PHE A 80 9.08 2.26 5.54
CA PHE A 80 7.62 2.28 5.58
C PHE A 80 7.08 3.69 5.78
N LYS A 81 7.70 4.46 6.67
CA LYS A 81 7.29 5.85 6.92
C LYS A 81 7.40 6.70 5.65
N LYS A 82 8.49 6.54 4.90
CA LYS A 82 8.68 7.28 3.66
C LYS A 82 7.69 6.86 2.58
N LEU A 83 7.41 5.56 2.49
CA LEU A 83 6.38 5.06 1.56
C LEU A 83 5.01 5.61 1.93
N SER A 84 4.71 5.65 3.22
CA SER A 84 3.44 6.20 3.71
C SER A 84 3.31 7.67 3.35
N GLU A 85 4.35 8.45 3.58
CA GLU A 85 4.36 9.86 3.23
C GLU A 85 4.18 10.07 1.73
N LEU A 86 4.91 9.29 0.92
CA LEU A 86 4.81 9.37 -0.53
C LEU A 86 3.40 9.01 -0.99
N SER A 87 2.83 7.95 -0.46
CA SER A 87 1.50 7.52 -0.87
C SER A 87 0.43 8.55 -0.51
N LEU A 88 0.56 9.21 0.63
CA LEU A 88 -0.35 10.28 1.02
C LEU A 88 -0.21 11.49 0.11
N GLU A 89 1.01 11.83 -0.27
CA GLU A 89 1.23 12.91 -1.23
C GLU A 89 0.59 12.60 -2.58
N ILE A 90 0.75 11.40 -3.06
CA ILE A 90 0.13 10.97 -4.32
C ILE A 90 -1.39 11.04 -4.22
N ALA A 91 -1.95 10.51 -3.14
CA ALA A 91 -3.39 10.51 -2.93
C ALA A 91 -3.95 11.93 -2.83
N THR A 92 -3.27 12.81 -2.12
CA THR A 92 -3.68 14.20 -1.99
C THR A 92 -3.66 14.89 -3.35
N LYS A 93 -2.60 14.66 -4.12
CA LYS A 93 -2.45 15.27 -5.44
C LYS A 93 -3.52 14.78 -6.41
N THR A 94 -3.78 13.48 -6.42
CA THR A 94 -4.82 12.93 -7.32
C THR A 94 -6.20 13.37 -6.91
N ASN A 95 -6.48 13.50 -5.62
CA ASN A 95 -7.76 14.03 -5.15
C ASN A 95 -7.92 15.50 -5.51
N GLU A 96 -6.88 16.29 -5.38
CA GLU A 96 -6.90 17.69 -5.79
C GLU A 96 -7.17 17.82 -7.28
N ASP A 97 -6.54 16.99 -8.08
CA ASP A 97 -6.73 16.99 -9.52
C ASP A 97 -8.16 16.60 -9.88
N ALA A 98 -8.73 15.63 -9.19
CA ALA A 98 -10.12 15.23 -9.40
C ALA A 98 -11.08 16.37 -9.07
N ILE A 99 -10.84 17.07 -7.96
CA ILE A 99 -11.66 18.21 -7.57
C ILE A 99 -11.52 19.32 -8.60
N LYS A 100 -10.31 19.59 -9.06
CA LYS A 100 -10.07 20.59 -10.08
C LYS A 100 -10.77 20.27 -11.39
N GLU A 101 -10.83 19.00 -11.75
CA GLU A 101 -11.54 18.59 -12.96
C GLU A 101 -13.03 18.80 -12.84
N GLU A 102 -13.60 18.57 -11.68
CA GLU A 102 -15.00 18.88 -11.44
C GLU A 102 -15.25 20.38 -11.52
N GLU A 103 -14.33 21.17 -10.99
CA GLU A 103 -14.42 22.62 -11.06
C GLU A 103 -14.24 23.13 -12.47
N LYS A 104 -13.49 22.44 -13.30
CA LYS A 104 -13.25 22.82 -14.69
C LYS A 104 -14.52 22.89 -15.52
N ILE A 105 -15.52 22.15 -15.11
CA ILE A 105 -16.81 22.20 -15.79
C ILE A 105 -17.47 23.55 -15.59
N THR A 106 -17.19 24.19 -14.46
CA THR A 106 -17.80 25.46 -14.09
C THR A 106 -16.86 26.64 -14.17
N VAL A 107 -15.55 26.38 -14.07
CA VAL A 107 -14.54 27.43 -14.04
C VAL A 107 -13.50 27.16 -15.11
N PRO A 108 -13.24 28.17 -15.98
CA PRO A 108 -12.20 28.02 -16.99
C PRO A 108 -10.86 27.74 -16.32
N ILE A 109 -10.09 26.92 -17.00
CA ILE A 109 -8.80 26.57 -16.46
C ILE A 109 -7.76 27.56 -16.90
N GLU A 110 -7.00 27.96 -15.95
CA GLU A 110 -5.80 28.73 -16.21
C GLU A 110 -4.71 27.76 -16.64
N ALA A 111 -4.19 27.94 -17.78
CA ALA A 111 -3.12 27.10 -18.26
C ALA A 111 -1.85 27.28 -17.43
#